data_262205edd85651719e9bfbdacf855c53
#
_entry.id   262205edd85651719e9bfbdacf855c53
#
_cell.length_a   1.000
_cell.length_b   1.000
_cell.length_c   1.000
_cell.angle_alpha   90.00
_cell.angle_beta   90.00
_cell.angle_gamma   90.00
#
_symmetry.space_group_name_H-M   'P 1'
#
loop_
_entity.id
_entity.type
_entity.pdbx_description
1 polymer ?
#
loop_
_entity_poly.entity_id
_entity_poly.type
_entity_poly.pdbx_seq_one_letter_code
_entity_poly.pdbx_strand_id
1 'polypeptide(L)'
;VKHEDKSDSYLRKAYTNMDLHTDGTYVKEVTDWLLMTKIEERNVEGGETAMLHLDDWEYCDELFNDPIGKENFVWSSPKSKNIDYKVEHPVFTEDESGKPQISYIDQFPEPKNMSQGTFLQKLSDCLEESKNKVITKLPVGSAIVANNYFWLHGRRPFKENKDLSRELLRIRGSFFKN
;
A
#
# COMPACT_ATOMS: atom_id res chain seq x y z
N VAL A 1 -14.82 8.22 -2.31
CA VAL A 1 -14.84 7.16 -1.28
C VAL A 1 -16.21 7.18 -0.64
N LYS A 2 -16.89 6.06 -0.64
CA LYS A 2 -18.06 5.81 0.21
C LYS A 2 -17.64 4.79 1.25
N HIS A 3 -18.10 4.97 2.48
CA HIS A 3 -17.87 3.98 3.51
C HIS A 3 -18.69 2.71 3.23
N GLU A 4 -18.05 1.55 3.28
CA GLU A 4 -18.69 0.24 3.06
C GLU A 4 -18.53 -0.61 4.33
N ASP A 5 -19.50 -0.55 5.24
CA ASP A 5 -19.48 -1.26 6.54
C ASP A 5 -19.28 -2.78 6.40
N LYS A 6 -19.84 -3.36 5.34
CA LYS A 6 -19.82 -4.81 5.08
C LYS A 6 -18.68 -5.24 4.16
N SER A 7 -17.74 -4.34 3.85
CA SER A 7 -16.60 -4.69 3.02
C SER A 7 -15.69 -5.71 3.72
N ASP A 8 -15.24 -6.71 2.98
CA ASP A 8 -14.21 -7.66 3.39
C ASP A 8 -12.78 -7.07 3.32
N SER A 9 -12.66 -5.81 2.90
CA SER A 9 -11.41 -5.07 2.83
C SER A 9 -11.52 -3.73 3.54
N TYR A 10 -10.65 -3.48 4.54
CA TYR A 10 -10.60 -2.18 5.22
C TYR A 10 -10.20 -1.04 4.28
N LEU A 11 -9.60 -1.33 3.12
CA LEU A 11 -9.32 -0.32 2.10
C LEU A 11 -10.57 0.44 1.64
N ARG A 12 -11.75 -0.14 1.84
CA ARG A 12 -13.05 0.48 1.53
C ARG A 12 -13.73 1.12 2.74
N LYS A 13 -13.16 0.98 3.93
CA LYS A 13 -13.69 1.58 5.14
C LYS A 13 -13.13 2.98 5.32
N ALA A 14 -13.95 4.00 5.09
CA ALA A 14 -13.50 5.40 5.11
C ALA A 14 -13.00 5.86 6.49
N TYR A 15 -13.60 5.36 7.56
CA TYR A 15 -13.33 5.81 8.93
C TYR A 15 -12.20 5.05 9.63
N THR A 16 -11.52 4.16 8.92
CA THR A 16 -10.33 3.46 9.40
C THR A 16 -9.09 3.95 8.67
N ASN A 17 -7.93 3.80 9.31
CA ASN A 17 -6.65 4.00 8.64
C ASN A 17 -6.54 3.04 7.44
N MET A 18 -5.89 3.49 6.40
CA MET A 18 -5.42 2.62 5.32
C MET A 18 -3.91 2.63 5.43
N ASP A 19 -3.37 1.53 5.92
CA ASP A 19 -1.97 1.41 6.24
C ASP A 19 -1.09 1.53 5.00
N LEU A 20 0.19 1.83 5.21
CA LEU A 20 1.16 1.99 4.13
C LEU A 20 1.29 0.68 3.35
N HIS A 21 1.13 0.76 2.04
CA HIS A 21 1.18 -0.39 1.13
C HIS A 21 1.65 0.02 -0.26
N THR A 22 1.97 -0.97 -1.07
CA THR A 22 2.13 -0.85 -2.52
C THR A 22 0.92 -1.46 -3.23
N ASP A 23 0.65 -1.04 -4.45
CA ASP A 23 -0.42 -1.61 -5.28
C ASP A 23 0.05 -2.88 -6.01
N GLY A 24 -0.89 -3.76 -6.33
CA GLY A 24 -0.65 -4.88 -7.25
C GLY A 24 -0.07 -6.14 -6.62
N THR A 25 0.09 -6.21 -5.30
CA THR A 25 0.71 -7.33 -4.58
C THR A 25 0.04 -8.69 -4.79
N TYR A 26 -1.26 -8.72 -5.07
CA TYR A 26 -2.06 -9.96 -5.19
C TYR A 26 -2.54 -10.25 -6.62
N VAL A 27 -1.97 -9.57 -7.62
CA VAL A 27 -2.28 -9.77 -9.04
C VAL A 27 -1.03 -10.15 -9.82
N LYS A 28 -1.21 -10.80 -10.97
CA LYS A 28 -0.12 -11.20 -11.87
C LYS A 28 0.45 -10.04 -12.67
N GLU A 29 -0.34 -9.00 -12.86
CA GLU A 29 0.03 -7.81 -13.60
C GLU A 29 1.03 -6.98 -12.81
N VAL A 30 2.17 -6.70 -13.42
CA VAL A 30 3.20 -5.83 -12.83
C VAL A 30 2.68 -4.41 -12.68
N THR A 31 2.90 -3.83 -11.52
CA THR A 31 2.55 -2.44 -11.22
C THR A 31 3.81 -1.66 -10.86
N ASP A 32 4.44 -1.06 -11.88
CA ASP A 32 5.68 -0.29 -11.69
C ASP A 32 5.41 1.11 -11.16
N TRP A 33 4.26 1.68 -11.53
CA TRP A 33 3.88 3.03 -11.15
C TRP A 33 2.39 3.15 -10.87
N LEU A 34 2.06 4.13 -10.07
CA LEU A 34 0.68 4.55 -9.85
C LEU A 34 0.55 6.07 -10.01
N LEU A 35 -0.62 6.49 -10.47
CA LEU A 35 -1.07 7.87 -10.50
C LEU A 35 -2.36 7.99 -9.69
N MET A 36 -2.42 8.95 -8.80
CA MET A 36 -3.63 9.29 -8.04
C MET A 36 -3.97 10.75 -8.26
N THR A 37 -5.14 11.04 -8.84
CA THR A 37 -5.64 12.41 -9.05
C THR A 37 -6.89 12.64 -8.21
N LYS A 38 -6.93 13.75 -7.47
CA LYS A 38 -8.11 14.11 -6.70
C LYS A 38 -9.11 14.88 -7.54
N ILE A 39 -10.27 14.27 -7.76
CA ILE A 39 -11.34 14.80 -8.61
C ILE A 39 -12.30 15.67 -7.81
N GLU A 40 -12.71 15.20 -6.62
CA GLU A 40 -13.70 15.87 -5.81
C GLU A 40 -13.42 15.71 -4.31
N GLU A 41 -13.78 16.73 -3.54
CA GLU A 41 -13.81 16.67 -2.07
C GLU A 41 -14.90 17.60 -1.53
N ARG A 42 -15.81 17.04 -0.71
CA ARG A 42 -16.83 17.80 0.02
C ARG A 42 -16.97 17.28 1.43
N ASN A 43 -17.13 18.18 2.39
CA ASN A 43 -17.40 17.87 3.79
C ASN A 43 -16.38 16.89 4.40
N VAL A 44 -15.11 17.00 4.00
CA VAL A 44 -14.03 16.09 4.38
C VAL A 44 -13.19 16.71 5.50
N GLU A 45 -13.11 15.99 6.62
CA GLU A 45 -12.14 16.20 7.69
C GLU A 45 -11.33 14.91 7.85
N GLY A 46 -10.00 15.00 7.89
CA GLY A 46 -9.10 13.85 7.80
C GLY A 46 -8.90 13.35 6.37
N GLY A 47 -8.53 12.09 6.23
CA GLY A 47 -8.34 11.44 4.93
C GLY A 47 -7.09 11.91 4.17
N GLU A 48 -6.11 12.47 4.88
CA GLU A 48 -4.83 12.85 4.30
C GLU A 48 -4.15 11.62 3.67
N THR A 49 -3.45 11.84 2.57
CA THR A 49 -2.59 10.84 1.96
C THR A 49 -1.30 10.73 2.76
N ALA A 50 -0.93 9.52 3.15
CA ALA A 50 0.34 9.20 3.75
C ALA A 50 1.25 8.60 2.67
N MET A 51 2.51 9.02 2.63
CA MET A 51 3.54 8.52 1.72
C MET A 51 4.81 8.25 2.50
N LEU A 52 5.55 7.19 2.14
CA LEU A 52 6.86 6.88 2.70
C LEU A 52 7.75 6.34 1.58
N HIS A 53 8.91 6.99 1.37
CA HIS A 53 9.94 6.49 0.47
C HIS A 53 10.85 5.53 1.21
N LEU A 54 11.36 4.49 0.54
CA LEU A 54 12.25 3.51 1.17
C LEU A 54 13.54 4.15 1.68
N ASP A 55 14.12 5.13 0.96
CA ASP A 55 15.35 5.82 1.38
C ASP A 55 15.13 6.67 2.66
N ASP A 56 13.89 7.07 2.96
CA ASP A 56 13.54 7.85 4.15
C ASP A 56 13.06 6.95 5.31
N TRP A 57 12.86 5.66 5.05
CA TRP A 57 12.33 4.75 6.05
C TRP A 57 13.43 4.19 6.95
N GLU A 58 13.44 4.60 8.20
CA GLU A 58 14.47 4.31 9.20
C GLU A 58 14.70 2.82 9.48
N TYR A 59 13.75 1.95 9.16
CA TYR A 59 13.83 0.49 9.36
C TYR A 59 14.11 -0.28 8.05
N CYS A 60 14.29 0.42 6.93
CA CYS A 60 14.41 -0.22 5.62
C CYS A 60 15.57 -1.21 5.55
N ASP A 61 16.77 -0.78 5.94
CA ASP A 61 17.98 -1.61 5.89
C ASP A 61 17.88 -2.86 6.78
N GLU A 62 17.33 -2.70 7.99
CA GLU A 62 17.16 -3.81 8.91
C GLU A 62 16.23 -4.90 8.32
N LEU A 63 15.06 -4.48 7.81
CA LEU A 63 14.05 -5.40 7.28
C LEU A 63 14.45 -5.98 5.92
N PHE A 64 15.11 -5.20 5.08
CA PHE A 64 15.63 -5.67 3.80
C PHE A 64 16.73 -6.73 3.95
N ASN A 65 17.57 -6.61 4.99
CA ASN A 65 18.62 -7.58 5.27
C ASN A 65 18.13 -8.83 6.03
N ASP A 66 16.89 -8.84 6.50
CA ASP A 66 16.28 -10.06 7.05
C ASP A 66 15.99 -11.06 5.92
N PRO A 67 16.58 -12.27 5.95
CA PRO A 67 16.40 -13.27 4.89
C PRO A 67 14.94 -13.67 4.70
N ILE A 68 14.10 -13.59 5.74
CA ILE A 68 12.68 -13.92 5.65
C ILE A 68 11.96 -12.99 4.68
N GLY A 69 12.33 -11.70 4.64
CA GLY A 69 11.72 -10.73 3.71
C GLY A 69 11.96 -11.04 2.23
N LYS A 70 12.97 -11.88 1.92
CA LYS A 70 13.34 -12.36 0.56
C LYS A 70 12.76 -13.74 0.22
N GLU A 71 12.09 -14.40 1.17
CA GLU A 71 11.32 -15.60 0.89
C GLU A 71 10.03 -15.30 0.14
N ASN A 72 9.51 -16.28 -0.61
CA ASN A 72 8.22 -16.16 -1.25
C ASN A 72 7.07 -16.30 -0.23
N PHE A 73 6.28 -15.24 -0.13
CA PHE A 73 4.98 -15.22 0.55
C PHE A 73 3.87 -15.54 -0.46
N VAL A 74 2.80 -16.13 0.03
CA VAL A 74 1.56 -16.28 -0.74
C VAL A 74 0.71 -15.03 -0.55
N TRP A 75 0.22 -14.46 -1.65
CA TRP A 75 -0.63 -13.29 -1.65
C TRP A 75 -2.00 -13.63 -2.23
N SER A 76 -3.05 -13.38 -1.46
CA SER A 76 -4.42 -13.62 -1.88
C SER A 76 -5.19 -12.30 -2.05
N SER A 77 -6.28 -12.33 -2.77
CA SER A 77 -7.15 -11.18 -2.92
C SER A 77 -8.41 -11.30 -2.06
N PRO A 78 -9.04 -10.18 -1.67
CA PRO A 78 -10.35 -10.25 -1.06
C PRO A 78 -11.38 -10.82 -2.06
N LYS A 79 -12.36 -11.56 -1.54
CA LYS A 79 -13.42 -12.19 -2.35
C LYS A 79 -14.15 -11.21 -3.26
N SER A 80 -14.30 -9.96 -2.81
CA SER A 80 -14.94 -8.89 -3.58
C SER A 80 -14.23 -8.50 -4.88
N LYS A 81 -12.99 -8.99 -5.10
CA LYS A 81 -12.25 -8.74 -6.34
C LYS A 81 -12.46 -9.79 -7.42
N ASN A 82 -13.14 -10.91 -7.10
CA ASN A 82 -13.38 -12.03 -8.02
C ASN A 82 -12.10 -12.53 -8.70
N ILE A 83 -10.98 -12.58 -7.96
CA ILE A 83 -9.72 -13.15 -8.40
C ILE A 83 -9.65 -14.55 -7.81
N ASP A 84 -9.53 -15.57 -8.66
CA ASP A 84 -9.57 -17.00 -8.31
C ASP A 84 -8.19 -17.64 -8.18
N TYR A 85 -7.13 -16.84 -8.26
CA TYR A 85 -5.75 -17.30 -8.12
C TYR A 85 -5.04 -16.56 -6.98
N LYS A 86 -3.91 -17.13 -6.55
CA LYS A 86 -2.93 -16.51 -5.67
C LYS A 86 -1.64 -16.29 -6.42
N VAL A 87 -0.84 -15.34 -5.97
CA VAL A 87 0.51 -15.12 -6.47
C VAL A 87 1.53 -15.38 -5.38
N GLU A 88 2.76 -15.69 -5.76
CA GLU A 88 3.87 -15.88 -4.83
C GLU A 88 5.03 -14.97 -5.21
N HIS A 89 5.46 -14.15 -4.27
CA HIS A 89 6.65 -13.31 -4.41
C HIS A 89 7.16 -12.86 -3.04
N PRO A 90 8.42 -12.44 -2.92
CA PRO A 90 8.96 -11.90 -1.68
C PRO A 90 8.37 -10.51 -1.37
N VAL A 91 8.52 -10.07 -0.12
CA VAL A 91 8.27 -8.68 0.28
C VAL A 91 9.33 -7.76 -0.31
N PHE A 92 10.60 -8.15 -0.23
CA PHE A 92 11.72 -7.36 -0.74
C PHE A 92 12.39 -8.02 -1.94
N THR A 93 12.67 -7.20 -2.93
CA THR A 93 13.54 -7.48 -4.08
C THR A 93 14.60 -6.39 -4.19
N GLU A 94 15.44 -6.48 -5.21
CA GLU A 94 16.47 -5.48 -5.51
C GLU A 94 16.30 -5.01 -6.96
N ASP A 95 16.62 -3.74 -7.21
CA ASP A 95 16.79 -3.26 -8.57
C ASP A 95 18.17 -3.65 -9.13
N GLU A 96 18.45 -3.28 -10.37
CA GLU A 96 19.73 -3.58 -11.05
C GLU A 96 20.96 -2.96 -10.35
N SER A 97 20.77 -1.97 -9.49
CA SER A 97 21.83 -1.33 -8.71
C SER A 97 21.98 -1.91 -7.31
N GLY A 98 21.15 -2.89 -6.92
CA GLY A 98 21.10 -3.48 -5.59
C GLY A 98 20.29 -2.69 -4.57
N LYS A 99 19.50 -1.69 -5.01
CA LYS A 99 18.62 -0.94 -4.10
C LYS A 99 17.40 -1.76 -3.72
N PRO A 100 16.96 -1.68 -2.44
CA PRO A 100 15.73 -2.31 -1.99
C PRO A 100 14.52 -1.86 -2.81
N GLN A 101 13.68 -2.82 -3.18
CA GLN A 101 12.35 -2.63 -3.71
C GLN A 101 11.37 -3.37 -2.81
N ILE A 102 10.16 -2.84 -2.60
CA ILE A 102 9.14 -3.46 -1.75
C ILE A 102 7.85 -3.74 -2.53
N SER A 103 7.23 -4.88 -2.22
CA SER A 103 5.87 -5.22 -2.63
C SER A 103 5.12 -5.74 -1.42
N TYR A 104 4.25 -4.91 -0.84
CA TYR A 104 3.63 -5.19 0.45
C TYR A 104 2.25 -4.57 0.61
N ILE A 105 1.35 -5.34 1.21
CA ILE A 105 0.10 -4.91 1.79
C ILE A 105 -0.26 -5.87 2.94
N ASP A 106 -0.58 -5.37 4.12
CA ASP A 106 -0.75 -6.19 5.32
C ASP A 106 -1.96 -7.14 5.29
N GLN A 107 -3.01 -6.80 4.55
CA GLN A 107 -4.26 -7.58 4.51
C GLN A 107 -4.18 -8.91 3.76
N PHE A 108 -3.26 -9.08 2.85
CA PHE A 108 -3.35 -10.12 1.84
C PHE A 108 -2.26 -11.18 1.85
N PRO A 109 -1.18 -11.07 2.65
CA PRO A 109 -0.22 -12.16 2.76
C PRO A 109 -0.79 -13.31 3.59
N GLU A 110 -0.49 -14.54 3.14
CA GLU A 110 -0.74 -15.77 3.88
C GLU A 110 0.61 -16.34 4.31
N PRO A 111 1.05 -16.13 5.57
CA PRO A 111 2.32 -16.66 6.04
C PRO A 111 2.27 -18.18 6.09
N LYS A 112 3.32 -18.84 5.57
CA LYS A 112 3.43 -20.30 5.52
C LYS A 112 3.89 -20.90 6.87
N ASN A 113 4.49 -20.08 7.72
CA ASN A 113 5.02 -20.47 9.02
C ASN A 113 5.09 -19.29 10.00
N MET A 114 5.49 -19.57 11.24
CA MET A 114 5.58 -18.59 12.31
C MET A 114 6.62 -17.50 12.01
N SER A 115 7.76 -17.85 11.40
CA SER A 115 8.80 -16.87 11.07
C SER A 115 8.30 -15.82 10.09
N GLN A 116 7.60 -16.24 9.03
CA GLN A 116 6.96 -15.31 8.10
C GLN A 116 5.89 -14.46 8.78
N GLY A 117 5.07 -15.04 9.67
CA GLY A 117 4.07 -14.29 10.42
C GLY A 117 4.70 -13.23 11.32
N THR A 118 5.76 -13.58 12.04
CA THR A 118 6.49 -12.64 12.91
C THR A 118 7.16 -11.53 12.11
N PHE A 119 7.75 -11.86 10.96
CA PHE A 119 8.33 -10.87 10.06
C PHE A 119 7.29 -9.86 9.55
N LEU A 120 6.13 -10.33 9.09
CA LEU A 120 5.05 -9.47 8.60
C LEU A 120 4.51 -8.55 9.70
N GLN A 121 4.39 -9.06 10.94
CA GLN A 121 3.97 -8.25 12.08
C GLN A 121 5.01 -7.15 12.36
N LYS A 122 6.29 -7.51 12.46
CA LYS A 122 7.38 -6.55 12.65
C LYS A 122 7.41 -5.49 11.55
N LEU A 123 7.26 -5.89 10.28
CA LEU A 123 7.20 -5.00 9.14
C LEU A 123 6.05 -3.99 9.28
N SER A 124 4.85 -4.47 9.62
CA SER A 124 3.67 -3.63 9.84
C SER A 124 3.90 -2.62 10.95
N ASP A 125 4.42 -3.07 12.09
CA ASP A 125 4.72 -2.23 13.25
C ASP A 125 5.75 -1.14 12.89
N CYS A 126 6.84 -1.50 12.21
CA CYS A 126 7.88 -0.56 11.76
C CYS A 126 7.34 0.48 10.75
N LEU A 127 6.42 0.09 9.87
CA LEU A 127 5.76 1.03 8.97
C LEU A 127 4.84 2.00 9.74
N GLU A 128 4.11 1.51 10.74
CA GLU A 128 3.23 2.36 11.54
C GLU A 128 4.01 3.31 12.45
N GLU A 129 5.13 2.87 13.01
CA GLU A 129 6.00 3.66 13.89
C GLU A 129 6.87 4.69 13.15
N SER A 130 7.07 4.56 11.82
CA SER A 130 7.93 5.45 11.05
C SER A 130 7.54 6.91 11.24
N LYS A 131 8.54 7.74 11.56
CA LYS A 131 8.39 9.19 11.79
C LYS A 131 8.56 10.01 10.50
N ASN A 132 9.09 9.38 9.46
CA ASN A 132 9.42 10.02 8.19
C ASN A 132 8.28 9.95 7.16
N LYS A 133 7.09 9.52 7.58
CA LYS A 133 5.87 9.55 6.74
C LYS A 133 5.54 11.00 6.36
N VAL A 134 5.41 11.25 5.08
CA VAL A 134 4.88 12.51 4.55
C VAL A 134 3.35 12.44 4.57
N ILE A 135 2.72 13.26 5.38
CA ILE A 135 1.25 13.36 5.47
C ILE A 135 0.82 14.62 4.72
N THR A 136 0.03 14.45 3.68
CA THR A 136 -0.38 15.56 2.83
C THR A 136 -1.87 15.52 2.47
N LYS A 137 -2.49 16.69 2.45
CA LYS A 137 -3.85 16.85 1.93
C LYS A 137 -3.75 17.28 0.47
N LEU A 138 -3.99 16.35 -0.44
CA LEU A 138 -4.01 16.65 -1.88
C LEU A 138 -5.13 17.66 -2.19
N PRO A 139 -4.84 18.82 -2.83
CA PRO A 139 -5.87 19.69 -3.36
C PRO A 139 -6.67 19.01 -4.48
N VAL A 140 -7.93 19.41 -4.67
CA VAL A 140 -8.72 18.98 -5.85
C VAL A 140 -8.01 19.48 -7.12
N GLY A 141 -7.90 18.60 -8.12
CA GLY A 141 -7.21 18.86 -9.38
C GLY A 141 -5.70 18.55 -9.33
N SER A 142 -5.14 18.20 -8.16
CA SER A 142 -3.74 17.77 -8.08
C SER A 142 -3.59 16.26 -8.28
N ALA A 143 -2.39 15.84 -8.67
CA ALA A 143 -2.04 14.44 -8.84
C ALA A 143 -0.71 14.10 -8.15
N ILE A 144 -0.61 12.85 -7.69
CA ILE A 144 0.65 12.20 -7.31
C ILE A 144 0.96 11.12 -8.34
N VAL A 145 2.21 11.08 -8.79
CA VAL A 145 2.78 9.95 -9.54
C VAL A 145 3.87 9.36 -8.69
N ALA A 146 3.83 8.05 -8.46
CA ALA A 146 4.80 7.36 -7.63
C ALA A 146 5.33 6.11 -8.31
N ASN A 147 6.64 5.84 -8.16
CA ASN A 147 7.22 4.55 -8.45
C ASN A 147 6.78 3.59 -7.35
N ASN A 148 6.04 2.56 -7.72
CA ASN A 148 5.38 1.65 -6.79
C ASN A 148 6.33 0.68 -6.06
N TYR A 149 7.59 0.59 -6.50
CA TYR A 149 8.62 -0.22 -5.83
C TYR A 149 9.32 0.50 -4.68
N PHE A 150 9.33 1.85 -4.72
CA PHE A 150 10.06 2.68 -3.76
C PHE A 150 9.17 3.51 -2.85
N TRP A 151 7.90 3.69 -3.22
CA TRP A 151 6.93 4.47 -2.46
C TRP A 151 5.80 3.62 -1.93
N LEU A 152 5.68 3.57 -0.61
CA LEU A 152 4.46 3.11 0.04
C LEU A 152 3.49 4.29 0.17
N HIS A 153 2.22 3.98 0.10
CA HIS A 153 1.16 4.97 0.25
C HIS A 153 0.03 4.44 1.13
N GLY A 154 -0.67 5.36 1.77
CA GLY A 154 -1.78 5.05 2.65
C GLY A 154 -2.72 6.24 2.79
N ARG A 155 -3.65 6.14 3.73
CA ARG A 155 -4.63 7.20 3.98
C ARG A 155 -5.01 7.23 5.45
N ARG A 156 -4.96 8.40 6.05
CA ARG A 156 -5.49 8.63 7.39
C ARG A 156 -7.00 8.45 7.41
N PRO A 157 -7.61 8.07 8.55
CA PRO A 157 -9.05 7.93 8.64
C PRO A 157 -9.75 9.26 8.38
N PHE A 158 -10.92 9.19 7.79
CA PHE A 158 -11.84 10.33 7.76
C PHE A 158 -12.58 10.43 9.10
N LYS A 159 -12.90 11.66 9.50
CA LYS A 159 -13.91 11.88 10.53
C LYS A 159 -15.28 11.50 9.97
N GLU A 160 -16.07 10.82 10.78
CA GLU A 160 -17.39 10.36 10.35
C GLU A 160 -18.28 11.54 9.96
N ASN A 161 -18.78 11.50 8.71
CA ASN A 161 -19.73 12.46 8.17
C ASN A 161 -20.54 11.79 7.05
N LYS A 162 -21.86 11.75 7.19
CA LYS A 162 -22.77 11.10 6.22
C LYS A 162 -22.77 11.79 4.86
N ASP A 163 -22.45 13.08 4.84
CA ASP A 163 -22.42 13.90 3.63
C ASP A 163 -21.01 14.01 3.01
N LEU A 164 -20.08 13.20 3.52
CA LEU A 164 -18.71 13.13 3.01
C LEU A 164 -18.68 12.60 1.58
N SER A 165 -18.04 13.35 0.69
CA SER A 165 -17.69 12.88 -0.65
C SER A 165 -16.22 13.15 -0.93
N ARG A 166 -15.50 12.14 -1.38
CA ARG A 166 -14.15 12.25 -1.91
C ARG A 166 -13.94 11.27 -3.05
N GLU A 167 -13.54 11.80 -4.18
CA GLU A 167 -13.22 10.98 -5.36
C GLU A 167 -11.73 11.13 -5.73
N LEU A 168 -11.07 9.98 -5.83
CA LEU A 168 -9.73 9.83 -6.40
C LEU A 168 -9.82 8.93 -7.62
N LEU A 169 -9.35 9.44 -8.76
CA LEU A 169 -9.01 8.59 -9.89
C LEU A 169 -7.63 7.99 -9.63
N ARG A 170 -7.54 6.66 -9.71
CA ARG A 170 -6.28 5.93 -9.61
C ARG A 170 -6.04 5.14 -10.88
N ILE A 171 -4.89 5.36 -11.47
CA ILE A 171 -4.37 4.61 -12.62
C ILE A 171 -3.06 3.97 -12.18
N ARG A 172 -2.80 2.76 -12.66
CA ARG A 172 -1.56 2.03 -12.43
C ARG A 172 -1.13 1.34 -13.71
N GLY A 173 0.14 1.10 -13.86
CA GLY A 173 0.68 0.47 -15.05
C GLY A 173 2.12 0.02 -14.89
N SER A 174 2.63 -0.57 -15.94
CA SER A 174 4.02 -1.02 -16.05
C SER A 174 4.79 -0.19 -17.09
N PHE A 175 6.11 -0.11 -16.92
CA PHE A 175 6.99 0.42 -17.94
C PHE A 175 7.12 -0.60 -19.07
N PHE A 176 7.21 -0.11 -20.30
CA PHE A 176 7.54 -0.98 -21.42
C PHE A 176 8.97 -1.52 -21.20
N LYS A 177 9.10 -2.83 -21.13
CA LYS A 177 10.41 -3.48 -21.24
C LYS A 177 10.67 -3.65 -22.73
N ASN A 178 11.61 -2.88 -23.27
CA ASN A 178 12.11 -3.06 -24.64
C ASN A 178 12.92 -4.35 -24.71
#